data_c6954cc91217e91a44157a0696f55224
#
_entry.id   c6954cc91217e91a44157a0696f55224
#
_cell.length_a   1.000
_cell.length_b   1.000
_cell.length_c   1.000
_cell.angle_alpha   90.00
_cell.angle_beta   90.00
_cell.angle_gamma   90.00
#
_symmetry.space_group_name_H-M   'P 1'
#
loop_
_entity.id
_entity.type
_entity.pdbx_description
1 polymer ?
#
loop_
_entity_poly.entity_id
_entity_poly.type
_entity_poly.pdbx_seq_one_letter_code
_entity_poly.pdbx_strand_id
1 'polypeptide(L)'
;RRQMFDSIAKLGIAAPQREAFAREKLTQVGFTQPEAILDRYAFQLSGGMAQRVTIALALCSQAKLLIADEPTNGLDQDSKQQTLSLLNDLFPDAAKLVITHDISVAATCGRILVLCGGKMLETGSSALVLAAPRHPYTQALLGALVENGMQETPALRTETGTCPFYRRCPAAFGRCRAEMPRRTQGDREWWCCKE
;
A
#
# COMPACT_ATOMS: atom_id res chain seq x y z
N ARG A 1 17.99 17.96 6.34
CA ARG A 1 18.45 18.99 5.39
C ARG A 1 19.06 18.39 4.12
N ARG A 2 20.16 17.65 4.21
CA ARG A 2 20.94 17.15 3.05
C ARG A 2 20.08 16.38 2.03
N GLN A 3 19.35 15.35 2.45
CA GLN A 3 18.50 14.54 1.54
C GLN A 3 17.48 15.37 0.78
N MET A 4 16.88 16.36 1.46
CA MET A 4 15.90 17.25 0.85
C MET A 4 16.53 18.16 -0.19
N PHE A 5 17.68 18.73 0.13
CA PHE A 5 18.43 19.59 -0.80
C PHE A 5 18.96 18.82 -2.02
N ASP A 6 19.40 17.57 -1.84
CA ASP A 6 19.84 16.69 -2.94
C ASP A 6 18.65 16.36 -3.88
N SER A 7 17.46 16.12 -3.34
CA SER A 7 16.23 15.89 -4.13
C SER A 7 15.81 17.15 -4.90
N ILE A 8 15.85 18.30 -4.24
CA ILE A 8 15.50 19.59 -4.85
C ILE A 8 16.52 20.01 -5.93
N ALA A 9 17.79 19.68 -5.74
CA ALA A 9 18.84 19.93 -6.73
C ALA A 9 18.57 19.22 -8.07
N LYS A 10 17.98 18.03 -8.05
CA LYS A 10 17.60 17.27 -9.23
C LYS A 10 16.50 17.95 -10.07
N LEU A 11 15.72 18.85 -9.46
CA LEU A 11 14.75 19.69 -10.16
C LEU A 11 15.38 20.91 -10.86
N GLY A 12 16.70 21.07 -10.79
CA GLY A 12 17.40 22.24 -11.34
C GLY A 12 17.29 23.51 -10.49
N ILE A 13 16.78 23.43 -9.26
CA ILE A 13 16.62 24.58 -8.36
C ILE A 13 17.98 25.01 -7.84
N ALA A 14 18.30 26.30 -8.01
CA ALA A 14 19.56 26.89 -7.60
C ALA A 14 19.76 26.84 -6.07
N ALA A 15 21.00 26.67 -5.63
CA ALA A 15 21.35 26.51 -4.21
C ALA A 15 20.72 27.56 -3.26
N PRO A 16 20.68 28.87 -3.59
CA PRO A 16 20.07 29.87 -2.72
C PRO A 16 18.57 29.70 -2.50
N GLN A 17 17.88 29.05 -3.45
CA GLN A 17 16.41 28.87 -3.43
C GLN A 17 15.97 27.57 -2.76
N ARG A 18 16.89 26.62 -2.54
CA ARG A 18 16.55 25.28 -2.04
C ARG A 18 15.96 25.28 -0.65
N GLU A 19 16.42 26.17 0.21
CA GLU A 19 15.90 26.24 1.57
C GLU A 19 14.45 26.73 1.60
N ALA A 20 14.14 27.78 0.85
CA ALA A 20 12.77 28.30 0.74
C ALA A 20 11.83 27.23 0.17
N PHE A 21 12.25 26.51 -0.88
CA PHE A 21 11.49 25.42 -1.48
C PHE A 21 11.29 24.26 -0.50
N ALA A 22 12.33 23.87 0.26
CA ALA A 22 12.23 22.82 1.27
C ALA A 22 11.24 23.16 2.37
N ARG A 23 11.27 24.41 2.86
CA ARG A 23 10.31 24.92 3.86
C ARG A 23 8.87 24.87 3.35
N GLU A 24 8.64 25.29 2.11
CA GLU A 24 7.33 25.21 1.46
C GLU A 24 6.80 23.77 1.46
N LYS A 25 7.61 22.79 1.03
CA LYS A 25 7.18 21.37 1.00
C LYS A 25 6.92 20.81 2.39
N LEU A 26 7.72 21.18 3.39
CA LEU A 26 7.47 20.80 4.77
C LEU A 26 6.19 21.45 5.34
N THR A 27 5.90 22.68 4.97
CA THR A 27 4.63 23.35 5.36
C THR A 27 3.43 22.65 4.72
N GLN A 28 3.53 22.25 3.45
CA GLN A 28 2.47 21.52 2.74
C GLN A 28 2.11 20.18 3.42
N VAL A 29 3.06 19.51 4.06
CA VAL A 29 2.80 18.28 4.82
C VAL A 29 2.45 18.55 6.30
N GLY A 30 2.19 19.81 6.67
CA GLY A 30 1.63 20.18 7.97
C GLY A 30 2.65 20.51 9.06
N PHE A 31 3.91 20.83 8.73
CA PHE A 31 4.86 21.35 9.73
C PHE A 31 4.70 22.86 9.89
N THR A 32 4.42 23.31 11.10
CA THR A 32 4.31 24.72 11.45
C THR A 32 5.65 25.42 11.61
N GLN A 33 6.71 24.64 11.90
CA GLN A 33 8.09 25.12 12.06
C GLN A 33 9.03 24.31 11.16
N PRO A 34 8.99 24.50 9.84
CA PRO A 34 9.74 23.69 8.88
C PRO A 34 11.26 23.81 9.05
N GLU A 35 11.77 24.96 9.52
CA GLU A 35 13.18 25.18 9.83
C GLU A 35 13.69 24.19 10.86
N ALA A 36 12.96 24.06 11.96
CA ALA A 36 13.32 23.13 13.03
C ALA A 36 13.38 21.68 12.56
N ILE A 37 12.56 21.31 11.55
CA ILE A 37 12.58 19.96 10.95
C ILE A 37 13.81 19.77 10.06
N LEU A 38 14.21 20.79 9.30
CA LEU A 38 15.38 20.73 8.43
C LEU A 38 16.67 20.48 9.20
N ASP A 39 16.73 20.89 10.46
CA ASP A 39 17.91 20.75 11.32
C ASP A 39 17.94 19.46 12.15
N ARG A 40 16.86 18.66 12.12
CA ARG A 40 16.80 17.39 12.83
C ARG A 40 17.40 16.23 12.04
N TYR A 41 17.96 15.29 12.77
CA TYR A 41 18.30 13.96 12.26
C TYR A 41 17.10 13.03 12.26
N ALA A 42 17.12 11.99 11.43
CA ALA A 42 16.00 11.06 11.31
C ALA A 42 15.58 10.41 12.65
N PHE A 43 16.54 10.08 13.51
CA PHE A 43 16.29 9.50 14.84
C PHE A 43 15.66 10.48 15.86
N GLN A 44 15.60 11.77 15.54
CA GLN A 44 14.97 12.81 16.36
C GLN A 44 13.51 13.07 15.94
N LEU A 45 13.02 12.38 14.92
CA LEU A 45 11.66 12.47 14.43
C LEU A 45 10.80 11.35 15.00
N SER A 46 9.57 11.64 15.39
CA SER A 46 8.58 10.60 15.64
C SER A 46 8.22 9.86 14.34
N GLY A 47 7.61 8.69 14.41
CA GLY A 47 7.19 7.91 13.24
C GLY A 47 6.34 8.75 12.26
N GLY A 48 5.31 9.42 12.77
CA GLY A 48 4.46 10.30 11.94
C GLY A 48 5.20 11.50 11.36
N MET A 49 6.15 12.10 12.10
CA MET A 49 6.99 13.17 11.56
C MET A 49 7.90 12.66 10.44
N ALA A 50 8.54 11.50 10.62
CA ALA A 50 9.40 10.90 9.61
C ALA A 50 8.61 10.60 8.33
N GLN A 51 7.38 10.09 8.48
CA GLN A 51 6.48 9.82 7.37
C GLN A 51 6.11 11.09 6.60
N ARG A 52 5.71 12.17 7.28
CA ARG A 52 5.43 13.47 6.65
C ARG A 52 6.66 14.04 5.93
N VAL A 53 7.86 13.89 6.49
CA VAL A 53 9.11 14.28 5.82
C VAL A 53 9.35 13.44 4.56
N THR A 54 9.03 12.14 4.58
CA THR A 54 9.13 11.28 3.39
C THR A 54 8.15 11.72 2.30
N ILE A 55 6.92 12.11 2.65
CA ILE A 55 5.94 12.69 1.72
C ILE A 55 6.46 14.01 1.14
N ALA A 56 7.03 14.88 1.97
CA ALA A 56 7.64 16.14 1.50
C ALA A 56 8.80 15.91 0.53
N LEU A 57 9.61 14.87 0.74
CA LEU A 57 10.66 14.44 -0.19
C LEU A 57 10.06 13.94 -1.53
N ALA A 58 8.97 13.19 -1.50
CA ALA A 58 8.27 12.73 -2.69
C ALA A 58 7.68 13.91 -3.51
N LEU A 59 7.18 14.95 -2.84
CA LEU A 59 6.71 16.19 -3.49
C LEU A 59 7.81 16.91 -4.28
N CYS A 60 9.07 16.73 -3.88
CA CYS A 60 10.20 17.28 -4.62
C CYS A 60 10.49 16.54 -5.94
N SER A 61 9.79 15.46 -6.28
CA SER A 61 10.06 14.67 -7.50
C SER A 61 9.14 14.97 -8.68
N GLN A 62 8.01 15.67 -8.46
CA GLN A 62 6.95 15.88 -9.46
C GLN A 62 6.52 14.57 -10.14
N ALA A 63 6.46 13.49 -9.38
CA ALA A 63 6.23 12.14 -9.87
C ALA A 63 4.82 11.99 -10.43
N LYS A 64 4.70 11.31 -11.59
CA LYS A 64 3.42 10.88 -12.18
C LYS A 64 2.91 9.55 -11.57
N LEU A 65 3.77 8.83 -10.87
CA LEU A 65 3.46 7.60 -10.16
C LEU A 65 4.04 7.70 -8.74
N LEU A 66 3.18 7.58 -7.75
CA LEU A 66 3.53 7.48 -6.34
C LEU A 66 3.42 6.02 -5.91
N ILE A 67 4.51 5.46 -5.41
CA ILE A 67 4.52 4.13 -4.78
C ILE A 67 4.66 4.35 -3.27
N ALA A 68 3.64 3.95 -2.51
CA ALA A 68 3.60 4.06 -1.06
C ALA A 68 3.60 2.65 -0.46
N ASP A 69 4.75 2.25 0.09
CA ASP A 69 4.94 0.95 0.74
C ASP A 69 4.68 1.09 2.24
N GLU A 70 3.62 0.41 2.71
CA GLU A 70 3.13 0.45 4.10
C GLU A 70 3.01 1.87 4.67
N PRO A 71 2.34 2.81 3.97
CA PRO A 71 2.37 4.24 4.33
C PRO A 71 1.66 4.56 5.65
N THR A 72 0.93 3.61 6.21
CA THR A 72 0.14 3.79 7.44
C THR A 72 0.58 2.86 8.56
N ASN A 73 1.71 2.16 8.39
CA ASN A 73 2.19 1.21 9.39
C ASN A 73 2.56 1.92 10.71
N GLY A 74 2.10 1.37 11.83
CA GLY A 74 2.36 1.92 13.15
C GLY A 74 1.56 3.18 13.51
N LEU A 75 0.57 3.56 12.70
CA LEU A 75 -0.32 4.69 12.96
C LEU A 75 -1.66 4.22 13.56
N ASP A 76 -2.24 5.07 14.42
CA ASP A 76 -3.64 4.94 14.86
C ASP A 76 -4.60 5.26 13.68
N GLN A 77 -5.88 4.95 13.86
CA GLN A 77 -6.89 5.04 12.80
C GLN A 77 -7.04 6.46 12.22
N ASP A 78 -7.02 7.49 13.09
CA ASP A 78 -7.15 8.88 12.66
C ASP A 78 -5.93 9.33 11.87
N SER A 79 -4.74 8.98 12.33
CA SER A 79 -3.47 9.26 11.65
C SER A 79 -3.36 8.54 10.29
N LYS A 80 -3.91 7.31 10.17
CA LYS A 80 -4.01 6.59 8.89
C LYS A 80 -4.83 7.38 7.88
N GLN A 81 -6.04 7.81 8.26
CA GLN A 81 -6.93 8.58 7.40
C GLN A 81 -6.30 9.90 6.98
N GLN A 82 -5.70 10.62 7.92
CA GLN A 82 -4.99 11.87 7.63
C GLN A 82 -3.86 11.66 6.62
N THR A 83 -3.08 10.59 6.77
CA THR A 83 -1.98 10.27 5.84
C THR A 83 -2.49 9.96 4.43
N LEU A 84 -3.55 9.17 4.30
CA LEU A 84 -4.14 8.83 3.00
C LEU A 84 -4.76 10.06 2.32
N SER A 85 -5.46 10.92 3.09
CA SER A 85 -5.99 12.19 2.59
C SER A 85 -4.85 13.09 2.09
N LEU A 86 -3.80 13.25 2.90
CA LEU A 86 -2.61 14.03 2.54
C LEU A 86 -1.96 13.55 1.22
N LEU A 87 -1.83 12.24 1.02
CA LEU A 87 -1.32 11.67 -0.23
C LEU A 87 -2.24 11.98 -1.42
N ASN A 88 -3.56 11.99 -1.22
CA ASN A 88 -4.51 12.32 -2.28
C ASN A 88 -4.47 13.81 -2.63
N ASP A 89 -4.43 14.68 -1.63
CA ASP A 89 -4.46 16.12 -1.79
C ASP A 89 -3.16 16.67 -2.41
N LEU A 90 -2.02 16.10 -2.01
CA LEU A 90 -0.71 16.57 -2.46
C LEU A 90 -0.26 15.98 -3.81
N PHE A 91 -0.86 14.86 -4.26
CA PHE A 91 -0.55 14.22 -5.53
C PHE A 91 -1.82 13.96 -6.35
N PRO A 92 -2.61 15.02 -6.69
CA PRO A 92 -3.90 14.85 -7.35
C PRO A 92 -3.78 14.20 -8.74
N ASP A 93 -2.71 14.52 -9.48
CA ASP A 93 -2.49 14.08 -10.86
C ASP A 93 -1.61 12.82 -10.96
N ALA A 94 -1.10 12.30 -9.84
CA ALA A 94 -0.26 11.10 -9.84
C ALA A 94 -1.11 9.83 -9.72
N ALA A 95 -0.78 8.81 -10.50
CA ALA A 95 -1.23 7.45 -10.23
C ALA A 95 -0.64 6.98 -8.88
N LYS A 96 -1.43 6.32 -8.05
CA LYS A 96 -1.01 5.88 -6.72
C LYS A 96 -1.05 4.36 -6.62
N LEU A 97 0.08 3.77 -6.26
CA LEU A 97 0.19 2.35 -5.91
C LEU A 97 0.48 2.26 -4.40
N VAL A 98 -0.51 1.80 -3.64
CA VAL A 98 -0.37 1.58 -2.20
C VAL A 98 -0.14 0.09 -1.96
N ILE A 99 0.96 -0.24 -1.30
CA ILE A 99 1.26 -1.60 -0.85
C ILE A 99 0.93 -1.63 0.65
N THR A 100 0.05 -2.53 1.04
CA THR A 100 -0.38 -2.64 2.44
C THR A 100 -0.93 -4.03 2.77
N HIS A 101 -0.82 -4.42 4.02
CA HIS A 101 -1.53 -5.57 4.59
C HIS A 101 -2.82 -5.15 5.32
N ASP A 102 -3.10 -3.85 5.43
CA ASP A 102 -4.28 -3.31 6.10
C ASP A 102 -5.48 -3.24 5.14
N ILE A 103 -6.47 -4.09 5.39
CA ILE A 103 -7.69 -4.17 4.58
C ILE A 103 -8.48 -2.85 4.62
N SER A 104 -8.46 -2.13 5.75
CA SER A 104 -9.14 -0.85 5.88
C SER A 104 -8.55 0.20 4.93
N VAL A 105 -7.24 0.20 4.76
CA VAL A 105 -6.52 1.03 3.78
C VAL A 105 -6.83 0.59 2.36
N ALA A 106 -6.78 -0.72 2.09
CA ALA A 106 -7.09 -1.27 0.77
C ALA A 106 -8.53 -0.93 0.34
N ALA A 107 -9.48 -0.89 1.27
CA ALA A 107 -10.88 -0.53 1.01
C ALA A 107 -11.05 0.91 0.51
N THR A 108 -10.13 1.83 0.85
CA THR A 108 -10.17 3.22 0.36
C THR A 108 -9.65 3.39 -1.06
N CYS A 109 -8.99 2.37 -1.62
CA CYS A 109 -8.47 2.39 -2.97
C CYS A 109 -9.59 2.05 -3.99
N GLY A 110 -9.48 2.56 -5.21
CA GLY A 110 -10.44 2.25 -6.28
C GLY A 110 -10.32 0.79 -6.76
N ARG A 111 -9.12 0.21 -6.72
CA ARG A 111 -8.82 -1.14 -7.20
C ARG A 111 -7.88 -1.87 -6.26
N ILE A 112 -8.07 -3.17 -6.10
CA ILE A 112 -7.23 -4.05 -5.29
C ILE A 112 -6.57 -5.09 -6.18
N LEU A 113 -5.33 -5.42 -5.84
CA LEU A 113 -4.56 -6.52 -6.36
C LEU A 113 -4.06 -7.36 -5.18
N VAL A 114 -4.54 -8.59 -5.07
CA VAL A 114 -4.20 -9.51 -3.99
C VAL A 114 -3.00 -10.36 -4.38
N LEU A 115 -1.93 -10.28 -3.60
CA LEU A 115 -0.69 -11.04 -3.81
C LEU A 115 -0.49 -12.09 -2.73
N CYS A 116 0.00 -13.25 -3.13
CA CYS A 116 0.46 -14.30 -2.21
C CYS A 116 1.64 -15.04 -2.83
N GLY A 117 2.72 -15.20 -2.07
CA GLY A 117 3.91 -15.91 -2.53
C GLY A 117 4.46 -15.40 -3.87
N GLY A 118 4.44 -14.08 -4.09
CA GLY A 118 4.90 -13.45 -5.32
C GLY A 118 3.98 -13.63 -6.54
N LYS A 119 2.79 -14.23 -6.38
CA LYS A 119 1.80 -14.42 -7.45
C LYS A 119 0.56 -13.60 -7.21
N MET A 120 0.00 -13.05 -8.28
CA MET A 120 -1.31 -12.41 -8.28
C MET A 120 -2.40 -13.48 -8.18
N LEU A 121 -3.31 -13.33 -7.22
CA LEU A 121 -4.40 -14.28 -6.99
C LEU A 121 -5.76 -13.72 -7.36
N GLU A 122 -5.99 -12.44 -7.14
CA GLU A 122 -7.24 -11.76 -7.46
C GLU A 122 -7.01 -10.27 -7.68
N THR A 123 -7.75 -9.66 -8.61
CA THR A 123 -7.78 -8.20 -8.81
C THR A 123 -9.16 -7.76 -9.29
N GLY A 124 -9.53 -6.52 -8.97
CA GLY A 124 -10.79 -5.90 -9.37
C GLY A 124 -11.06 -4.61 -8.60
N SER A 125 -12.23 -4.01 -8.79
CA SER A 125 -12.63 -2.89 -7.95
C SER A 125 -12.67 -3.31 -6.48
N SER A 126 -12.27 -2.41 -5.57
CA SER A 126 -12.19 -2.71 -4.13
C SER A 126 -13.52 -3.20 -3.59
N ALA A 127 -14.61 -2.54 -3.98
CA ALA A 127 -15.97 -2.93 -3.55
C ALA A 127 -16.30 -4.39 -3.92
N LEU A 128 -15.98 -4.82 -5.15
CA LEU A 128 -16.28 -6.19 -5.60
C LEU A 128 -15.38 -7.23 -4.94
N VAL A 129 -14.07 -6.94 -4.83
CA VAL A 129 -13.11 -7.90 -4.25
C VAL A 129 -13.40 -8.11 -2.77
N LEU A 130 -13.73 -7.05 -2.03
CA LEU A 130 -13.99 -7.14 -0.59
C LEU A 130 -15.37 -7.71 -0.26
N ALA A 131 -16.42 -7.34 -1.03
CA ALA A 131 -17.76 -7.83 -0.77
C ALA A 131 -18.00 -9.29 -1.17
N ALA A 132 -17.34 -9.76 -2.25
CA ALA A 132 -17.58 -11.10 -2.79
C ALA A 132 -16.27 -11.72 -3.34
N PRO A 133 -15.26 -12.00 -2.52
CA PRO A 133 -13.97 -12.54 -2.94
C PRO A 133 -14.13 -13.88 -3.68
N ARG A 134 -13.40 -14.04 -4.79
CA ARG A 134 -13.45 -15.27 -5.62
C ARG A 134 -12.35 -16.24 -5.25
N HIS A 135 -11.15 -15.75 -5.00
CA HIS A 135 -10.05 -16.63 -4.65
C HIS A 135 -10.13 -17.06 -3.16
N PRO A 136 -9.95 -18.35 -2.83
CA PRO A 136 -10.02 -18.85 -1.46
C PRO A 136 -9.02 -18.18 -0.49
N TYR A 137 -7.88 -17.69 -0.99
CA TYR A 137 -6.94 -16.90 -0.19
C TYR A 137 -7.54 -15.55 0.23
N THR A 138 -8.19 -14.83 -0.71
CA THR A 138 -8.86 -13.56 -0.40
C THR A 138 -10.00 -13.78 0.62
N GLN A 139 -10.74 -14.88 0.47
CA GLN A 139 -11.79 -15.28 1.43
C GLN A 139 -11.20 -15.54 2.82
N ALA A 140 -10.09 -16.30 2.89
CA ALA A 140 -9.41 -16.58 4.16
C ALA A 140 -8.81 -15.31 4.78
N LEU A 141 -8.24 -14.42 3.97
CA LEU A 141 -7.68 -13.14 4.43
C LEU A 141 -8.76 -12.27 5.06
N LEU A 142 -9.92 -12.13 4.42
CA LEU A 142 -11.05 -11.37 4.97
C LEU A 142 -11.68 -12.08 6.17
N GLY A 143 -11.79 -13.41 6.14
CA GLY A 143 -12.30 -14.19 7.26
C GLY A 143 -11.43 -14.12 8.53
N ALA A 144 -10.14 -13.83 8.40
CA ALA A 144 -9.22 -13.65 9.53
C ALA A 144 -9.35 -12.30 10.24
N LEU A 145 -10.14 -11.37 9.70
CA LEU A 145 -10.39 -10.09 10.36
C LEU A 145 -11.22 -10.27 11.63
N VAL A 146 -10.93 -9.46 12.65
CA VAL A 146 -11.65 -9.46 13.93
C VAL A 146 -13.16 -9.25 13.72
N GLU A 147 -13.53 -8.36 12.82
CA GLU A 147 -14.91 -8.02 12.44
C GLU A 147 -15.68 -9.21 11.85
N ASN A 148 -14.95 -10.16 11.24
CA ASN A 148 -15.51 -11.37 10.62
C ASN A 148 -15.36 -12.62 11.50
N GLY A 149 -15.01 -12.46 12.78
CA GLY A 149 -14.94 -13.55 13.77
C GLY A 149 -13.65 -14.35 13.76
N MET A 150 -12.56 -13.83 13.19
CA MET A 150 -11.22 -14.47 13.19
C MET A 150 -11.25 -15.95 12.81
N GLN A 151 -11.79 -16.28 11.67
CA GLN A 151 -11.88 -17.66 11.20
C GLN A 151 -10.48 -18.29 11.10
N GLU A 152 -10.33 -19.48 11.69
CA GLU A 152 -9.07 -20.21 11.63
C GLU A 152 -8.72 -20.62 10.19
N THR A 153 -7.45 -20.47 9.84
CA THR A 153 -6.94 -21.01 8.58
C THR A 153 -6.71 -22.52 8.72
N PRO A 154 -7.05 -23.32 7.70
CA PRO A 154 -6.82 -24.77 7.73
C PRO A 154 -5.36 -25.11 8.01
N ALA A 155 -5.14 -26.27 8.64
CA ALA A 155 -3.80 -26.81 8.88
C ALA A 155 -3.00 -26.95 7.57
N LEU A 156 -1.69 -26.78 7.68
CA LEU A 156 -0.78 -26.91 6.53
C LEU A 156 -0.74 -28.35 6.02
N ARG A 157 -1.02 -28.53 4.75
CA ARG A 157 -0.73 -29.79 4.03
C ARG A 157 0.76 -29.89 3.74
N THR A 158 1.29 -31.11 3.67
CA THR A 158 2.70 -31.36 3.30
C THR A 158 2.97 -31.13 1.82
N GLU A 159 1.96 -31.35 0.99
CA GLU A 159 2.05 -31.24 -0.47
C GLU A 159 2.11 -29.79 -0.94
N THR A 160 2.85 -29.54 -2.01
CA THR A 160 2.97 -28.24 -2.68
C THR A 160 2.18 -28.21 -3.98
N GLY A 161 1.83 -27.03 -4.46
CA GLY A 161 1.13 -26.80 -5.73
C GLY A 161 1.56 -25.51 -6.42
N THR A 162 1.08 -25.32 -7.65
CA THR A 162 1.34 -24.10 -8.43
C THR A 162 0.74 -22.85 -7.75
N CYS A 163 -0.44 -23.01 -7.10
CA CYS A 163 -1.02 -21.97 -6.28
C CYS A 163 -0.28 -21.85 -4.94
N PRO A 164 0.23 -20.68 -4.56
CA PRO A 164 0.94 -20.51 -3.28
C PRO A 164 0.06 -20.75 -2.05
N PHE A 165 -1.26 -20.63 -2.19
CA PHE A 165 -2.19 -20.95 -1.11
C PHE A 165 -2.61 -22.43 -1.06
N TYR A 166 -2.15 -23.28 -2.00
CA TYR A 166 -2.54 -24.69 -2.09
C TYR A 166 -2.49 -25.42 -0.74
N ARG A 167 -1.41 -25.25 0.01
CA ARG A 167 -1.18 -25.96 1.29
C ARG A 167 -2.22 -25.64 2.37
N ARG A 168 -2.88 -24.49 2.29
CA ARG A 168 -3.90 -24.01 3.27
C ARG A 168 -5.30 -23.90 2.66
N CYS A 169 -5.44 -24.13 1.36
CA CYS A 169 -6.72 -23.96 0.68
C CYS A 169 -7.70 -25.08 1.06
N PRO A 170 -8.87 -24.79 1.66
CA PRO A 170 -9.85 -25.82 1.98
C PRO A 170 -10.47 -26.44 0.73
N ALA A 171 -10.48 -25.72 -0.39
CA ALA A 171 -11.01 -26.16 -1.67
C ALA A 171 -9.94 -26.72 -2.62
N ALA A 172 -8.73 -27.04 -2.12
CA ALA A 172 -7.66 -27.56 -2.96
C ALA A 172 -7.94 -29.00 -3.44
N PHE A 173 -7.69 -29.25 -4.73
CA PHE A 173 -7.81 -30.57 -5.37
C PHE A 173 -6.66 -30.78 -6.37
N GLY A 174 -6.58 -31.97 -6.97
CA GLY A 174 -5.43 -32.41 -7.77
C GLY A 174 -4.97 -31.41 -8.85
N ARG A 175 -5.90 -30.79 -9.58
CA ARG A 175 -5.60 -29.82 -10.64
C ARG A 175 -4.84 -28.58 -10.14
N CYS A 176 -5.11 -28.12 -8.90
CA CYS A 176 -4.43 -26.98 -8.29
C CYS A 176 -2.93 -27.20 -8.06
N ARG A 177 -2.42 -28.45 -8.19
CA ARG A 177 -0.98 -28.76 -8.11
C ARG A 177 -0.24 -28.36 -9.38
N ALA A 178 -0.92 -28.47 -10.52
CA ALA A 178 -0.30 -28.30 -11.84
C ALA A 178 -0.57 -26.92 -12.44
N GLU A 179 -1.71 -26.32 -12.18
CA GLU A 179 -2.13 -25.09 -12.85
C GLU A 179 -2.87 -24.11 -11.94
N MET A 180 -2.97 -22.90 -12.42
CA MET A 180 -3.65 -21.76 -11.78
C MET A 180 -4.28 -20.90 -12.88
N PRO A 181 -5.42 -21.37 -13.47
CA PRO A 181 -6.02 -20.72 -14.63
C PRO A 181 -6.54 -19.33 -14.28
N ARG A 182 -6.31 -18.37 -15.18
CA ARG A 182 -6.91 -17.03 -15.12
C ARG A 182 -8.39 -17.13 -15.48
N ARG A 183 -9.21 -16.46 -14.69
CA ARG A 183 -10.65 -16.31 -14.89
C ARG A 183 -11.00 -14.84 -14.86
N THR A 184 -12.03 -14.45 -15.60
CA THR A 184 -12.47 -13.06 -15.72
C THR A 184 -13.98 -12.93 -15.58
N GLN A 185 -14.43 -11.87 -14.94
CA GLN A 185 -15.84 -11.51 -14.87
C GLN A 185 -15.96 -9.98 -14.77
N GLY A 186 -16.33 -9.32 -15.85
CA GLY A 186 -16.30 -7.86 -15.93
C GLY A 186 -14.89 -7.32 -15.78
N ASP A 187 -14.67 -6.41 -14.84
CA ASP A 187 -13.36 -5.80 -14.54
C ASP A 187 -12.54 -6.61 -13.50
N ARG A 188 -13.06 -7.75 -13.09
CA ARG A 188 -12.45 -8.63 -12.07
C ARG A 188 -11.74 -9.81 -12.71
N GLU A 189 -10.60 -10.15 -12.14
CA GLU A 189 -9.82 -11.32 -12.53
C GLU A 189 -9.36 -12.08 -11.29
N TRP A 190 -9.30 -13.42 -11.42
CA TRP A 190 -8.72 -14.27 -10.38
C TRP A 190 -8.05 -15.50 -10.97
N TRP A 191 -7.05 -16.02 -10.29
CA TRP A 191 -6.26 -17.18 -10.72
C TRP A 191 -6.55 -18.36 -9.82
N CYS A 192 -7.55 -19.18 -10.18
CA CYS A 192 -7.99 -20.30 -9.37
C CYS A 192 -8.61 -21.42 -10.23
N CYS A 193 -8.38 -22.67 -9.83
CA CYS A 193 -9.05 -23.82 -10.42
C CYS A 193 -10.52 -23.95 -9.98
N LYS A 194 -10.90 -23.37 -8.83
CA LYS A 194 -12.30 -23.33 -8.37
C LYS A 194 -13.11 -22.43 -9.30
N GLU A 195 -14.29 -22.88 -9.65
CA GLU A 195 -15.31 -22.15 -10.43
C GLU A 195 -16.04 -21.11 -9.60
#